data_29da87b0c9fb22825bcf08c69e7dce5f
#
_entry.id   29da87b0c9fb22825bcf08c69e7dce5f
#
_cell.length_a   1.000
_cell.length_b   1.000
_cell.length_c   1.000
_cell.angle_alpha   90.00
_cell.angle_beta   90.00
_cell.angle_gamma   90.00
#
_symmetry.space_group_name_H-M   'P 1'
#
loop_
_entity.id
_entity.type
_entity.pdbx_description
1 polymer ?
#
loop_
_entity_poly.entity_id
_entity_poly.type
_entity_poly.pdbx_seq_one_letter_code
_entity_poly.pdbx_strand_id
1 'polypeptide(L)'
;MRRWIIWLPMLVLLGVLSRMPHPARDVARLEPVRTVCITMEVGKVCIETDTGDKGTGKDLPEAAADLKENADGEIFLETAEFLILDPNVQITEDLFVLLRPDCSVVFCDDRLDLKTAADYLSVHKPQRMLAHLRPFVRY
;
A
#
# COMPACT_ATOMS: atom_id res chain seq x y z
N MET A 1 17.16 -19.09 52.99
CA MET A 1 17.86 -19.54 51.76
C MET A 1 16.92 -20.01 50.62
N ARG A 2 15.68 -20.38 50.90
CA ARG A 2 14.76 -20.91 49.86
C ARG A 2 14.19 -19.86 48.88
N ARG A 3 14.26 -18.58 49.20
CA ARG A 3 13.68 -17.52 48.35
C ARG A 3 14.57 -17.13 47.13
N TRP A 4 15.85 -17.32 47.21
CA TRP A 4 16.81 -16.99 46.14
C TRP A 4 16.75 -17.97 44.95
N ILE A 5 16.32 -19.21 45.19
CA ILE A 5 16.20 -20.26 44.20
C ILE A 5 15.10 -19.96 43.17
N ILE A 6 14.08 -19.17 43.56
CA ILE A 6 12.98 -18.80 42.65
C ILE A 6 13.35 -17.62 41.76
N TRP A 7 14.19 -16.72 42.25
CA TRP A 7 14.57 -15.51 41.51
C TRP A 7 15.60 -15.79 40.43
N LEU A 8 16.44 -16.77 40.61
CA LEU A 8 17.52 -17.10 39.67
C LEU A 8 17.00 -17.61 38.31
N PRO A 9 16.01 -18.56 38.26
CA PRO A 9 15.44 -18.97 36.99
C PRO A 9 14.60 -17.85 36.31
N MET A 10 13.99 -16.97 37.11
CA MET A 10 13.24 -15.83 36.59
C MET A 10 14.16 -14.79 35.93
N LEU A 11 15.34 -14.51 36.51
CA LEU A 11 16.36 -13.66 35.91
C LEU A 11 16.95 -14.26 34.62
N VAL A 12 17.18 -15.56 34.60
CA VAL A 12 17.67 -16.27 33.42
C VAL A 12 16.60 -16.24 32.32
N LEU A 13 15.33 -16.46 32.66
CA LEU A 13 14.21 -16.38 31.71
C LEU A 13 14.07 -14.98 31.11
N LEU A 14 14.20 -13.94 31.95
CA LEU A 14 14.18 -12.54 31.51
C LEU A 14 15.35 -12.21 30.58
N GLY A 15 16.54 -12.73 30.88
CA GLY A 15 17.73 -12.57 30.06
C GLY A 15 17.64 -13.29 28.70
N VAL A 16 16.97 -14.45 28.64
CA VAL A 16 16.73 -15.19 27.40
C VAL A 16 15.67 -14.47 26.56
N LEU A 17 14.58 -14.01 27.20
CA LEU A 17 13.53 -13.24 26.52
C LEU A 17 14.03 -11.90 25.95
N SER A 18 14.97 -11.23 26.64
CA SER A 18 15.56 -9.98 26.14
C SER A 18 16.55 -10.19 24.98
N ARG A 19 17.03 -11.41 24.78
CA ARG A 19 17.89 -11.78 23.64
C ARG A 19 17.13 -12.34 22.44
N MET A 20 15.82 -12.59 22.56
CA MET A 20 15.06 -12.92 21.39
C MET A 20 15.08 -11.72 20.43
N PRO A 21 15.58 -11.89 19.20
CA PRO A 21 15.50 -10.85 18.21
C PRO A 21 14.02 -10.57 17.97
N HIS A 22 13.53 -9.50 18.56
CA HIS A 22 12.24 -8.96 18.12
C HIS A 22 12.46 -8.59 16.67
N PRO A 23 11.63 -9.07 15.74
CA PRO A 23 11.63 -8.53 14.39
C PRO A 23 11.17 -7.07 14.51
N ALA A 24 12.10 -6.20 14.90
CA ALA A 24 11.91 -4.77 14.81
C ALA A 24 11.76 -4.51 13.31
N ARG A 25 10.52 -4.39 12.84
CA ARG A 25 10.26 -3.82 11.53
C ARG A 25 10.92 -2.46 11.54
N ASP A 26 11.91 -2.32 10.69
CA ASP A 26 12.65 -1.08 10.56
C ASP A 26 11.66 -0.05 9.98
N VAL A 27 11.09 0.77 10.85
CA VAL A 27 10.10 1.80 10.49
C VAL A 27 10.69 2.78 9.47
N ALA A 28 12.03 2.88 9.41
CA ALA A 28 12.72 3.69 8.41
C ALA A 28 12.60 3.15 6.97
N ARG A 29 12.14 1.90 6.78
CA ARG A 29 11.88 1.29 5.46
C ARG A 29 10.39 1.35 5.05
N LEU A 30 9.54 1.94 5.89
CA LEU A 30 8.14 2.13 5.55
C LEU A 30 8.01 3.36 4.66
N GLU A 31 7.70 3.15 3.40
CA GLU A 31 7.39 4.23 2.47
C GLU A 31 5.88 4.46 2.41
N PRO A 32 5.38 5.56 3.02
CA PRO A 32 3.97 5.89 2.95
C PRO A 32 3.64 6.35 1.53
N VAL A 33 2.79 5.60 0.86
CA VAL A 33 2.26 5.95 -0.45
C VAL A 33 1.04 6.86 -0.26
N ARG A 34 1.06 8.04 -0.86
CA ARG A 34 -0.07 8.98 -0.82
C ARG A 34 -0.95 8.86 -2.04
N THR A 35 -0.33 8.64 -3.20
CA THR A 35 -1.03 8.59 -4.49
C THR A 35 -0.64 7.32 -5.24
N VAL A 36 -1.66 6.61 -5.70
CA VAL A 36 -1.52 5.43 -6.56
C VAL A 36 -2.17 5.72 -7.90
N CYS A 37 -1.48 5.41 -8.98
CA CYS A 37 -2.02 5.45 -10.33
C CYS A 37 -2.15 4.04 -10.87
N ILE A 38 -3.32 3.70 -11.39
CA ILE A 38 -3.58 2.41 -12.02
C ILE A 38 -3.98 2.66 -13.47
N THR A 39 -3.17 2.16 -14.39
CA THR A 39 -3.35 2.32 -15.82
C THR A 39 -3.37 0.97 -16.54
N MET A 40 -3.87 0.97 -17.77
CA MET A 40 -3.80 -0.19 -18.66
C MET A 40 -2.78 0.09 -19.74
N GLU A 41 -1.65 -0.63 -19.74
CA GLU A 41 -0.61 -0.53 -20.76
C GLU A 41 -0.47 -1.86 -21.54
N VAL A 42 -0.72 -1.82 -22.84
CA VAL A 42 -0.55 -2.99 -23.72
C VAL A 42 -1.25 -4.25 -23.19
N GLY A 43 -2.47 -4.11 -22.66
CA GLY A 43 -3.25 -5.21 -22.12
C GLY A 43 -2.78 -5.73 -20.75
N LYS A 44 -1.89 -5.01 -20.08
CA LYS A 44 -1.44 -5.28 -18.71
C LYS A 44 -1.85 -4.15 -17.79
N VAL A 45 -2.19 -4.51 -16.57
CA VAL A 45 -2.40 -3.54 -15.49
C VAL A 45 -1.05 -3.04 -15.00
N CYS A 46 -0.92 -1.73 -14.90
CA CYS A 46 0.25 -1.07 -14.36
C CYS A 46 -0.15 -0.26 -13.12
N ILE A 47 0.54 -0.47 -12.02
CA ILE A 47 0.41 0.31 -10.79
C ILE A 47 1.68 1.13 -10.62
N GLU A 48 1.53 2.43 -10.42
CA GLU A 48 2.63 3.35 -10.15
C GLU A 48 2.30 4.17 -8.91
N THR A 49 3.30 4.42 -8.08
CA THR A 49 3.17 5.17 -6.83
C THR A 49 3.88 6.50 -6.93
N ASP A 50 3.52 7.45 -6.06
CA ASP A 50 4.20 8.75 -5.95
C ASP A 50 5.62 8.64 -5.39
N THR A 51 6.01 7.49 -4.85
CA THR A 51 7.38 7.15 -4.47
C THR A 51 8.27 6.80 -5.68
N GLY A 52 7.65 6.54 -6.84
CA GLY A 52 8.33 6.20 -8.08
C GLY A 52 8.40 4.70 -8.36
N ASP A 53 7.85 3.87 -7.46
CA ASP A 53 7.79 2.43 -7.65
C ASP A 53 6.70 2.06 -8.66
N LYS A 54 6.97 1.03 -9.45
CA LYS A 54 6.09 0.55 -10.52
C LYS A 54 5.99 -0.96 -10.52
N GLY A 55 4.77 -1.46 -10.66
CA GLY A 55 4.49 -2.89 -10.83
C GLY A 55 3.55 -3.13 -12.00
N THR A 56 3.73 -4.24 -12.69
CA THR A 56 2.93 -4.63 -13.86
C THR A 56 2.47 -6.07 -13.76
N GLY A 57 1.26 -6.35 -14.21
CA GLY A 57 0.69 -7.68 -14.19
C GLY A 57 -0.45 -7.85 -15.17
N LYS A 58 -0.94 -9.07 -15.32
CA LYS A 58 -2.14 -9.36 -16.13
C LYS A 58 -3.42 -8.85 -15.47
N ASP A 59 -3.38 -8.86 -14.15
CA ASP A 59 -4.46 -8.38 -13.29
C ASP A 59 -3.90 -7.51 -12.15
N LEU A 60 -4.80 -6.95 -11.36
CA LEU A 60 -4.45 -6.06 -10.26
C LEU A 60 -3.64 -6.75 -9.14
N PRO A 61 -3.99 -7.97 -8.69
CA PRO A 61 -3.19 -8.71 -7.70
C PRO A 61 -1.75 -8.99 -8.16
N GLU A 62 -1.57 -9.41 -9.43
CA GLU A 62 -0.24 -9.68 -9.99
C GLU A 62 0.59 -8.39 -10.07
N ALA A 63 -0.01 -7.29 -10.54
CA ALA A 63 0.66 -6.00 -10.59
C ALA A 63 1.05 -5.48 -9.19
N ALA A 64 0.20 -5.70 -8.18
CA ALA A 64 0.51 -5.33 -6.80
C ALA A 64 1.63 -6.20 -6.19
N ALA A 65 1.68 -7.48 -6.55
CA ALA A 65 2.76 -8.37 -6.14
C ALA A 65 4.10 -7.96 -6.76
N ASP A 66 4.11 -7.68 -8.07
CA ASP A 66 5.28 -7.20 -8.81
C ASP A 66 5.78 -5.85 -8.24
N LEU A 67 4.88 -4.93 -7.92
CA LEU A 67 5.20 -3.67 -7.26
C LEU A 67 5.93 -3.88 -5.94
N LYS A 68 5.42 -4.79 -5.08
CA LYS A 68 6.01 -5.08 -3.77
C LYS A 68 7.37 -5.77 -3.87
N GLU A 69 7.57 -6.59 -4.92
CA GLU A 69 8.83 -7.28 -5.16
C GLU A 69 9.92 -6.32 -5.67
N ASN A 70 9.55 -5.36 -6.52
CA ASN A 70 10.47 -4.42 -7.15
C ASN A 70 10.77 -3.17 -6.31
N ALA A 71 10.01 -2.93 -5.23
CA ALA A 71 10.20 -1.78 -4.38
C ALA A 71 11.42 -1.91 -3.48
N ASP A 72 12.12 -0.80 -3.24
CA ASP A 72 13.28 -0.74 -2.35
C ASP A 72 12.90 -0.86 -0.87
N GLY A 73 11.61 -0.66 -0.53
CA GLY A 73 11.06 -0.71 0.82
C GLY A 73 9.74 -1.49 0.92
N GLU A 74 9.16 -1.54 2.11
CA GLU A 74 7.83 -2.12 2.32
C GLU A 74 6.76 -1.08 1.95
N ILE A 75 6.06 -1.33 0.84
CA ILE A 75 5.00 -0.45 0.32
C ILE A 75 3.66 -0.80 0.96
N PHE A 76 2.99 0.21 1.50
CA PHE A 76 1.64 0.13 2.05
C PHE A 76 0.66 0.88 1.15
N LEU A 77 0.07 0.19 0.20
CA LEU A 77 -0.96 0.77 -0.67
C LEU A 77 -2.22 1.16 0.10
N GLU A 78 -2.46 0.53 1.24
CA GLU A 78 -3.57 0.83 2.15
C GLU A 78 -3.49 2.25 2.76
N THR A 79 -2.32 2.90 2.72
CA THR A 79 -2.16 4.28 3.20
C THR A 79 -2.50 5.32 2.15
N ALA A 80 -2.74 4.93 0.90
CA ALA A 80 -3.03 5.83 -0.20
C ALA A 80 -4.29 6.68 0.07
N GLU A 81 -4.15 7.98 -0.07
CA GLU A 81 -5.24 8.96 0.05
C GLU A 81 -5.93 9.20 -1.29
N PHE A 82 -5.17 9.07 -2.39
CA PHE A 82 -5.62 9.38 -3.74
C PHE A 82 -5.38 8.21 -4.69
N LEU A 83 -6.39 7.89 -5.49
CA LEU A 83 -6.32 6.93 -6.58
C LEU A 83 -6.57 7.65 -7.90
N ILE A 84 -5.61 7.56 -8.80
CA ILE A 84 -5.78 7.97 -10.21
C ILE A 84 -6.04 6.70 -11.00
N LEU A 85 -7.22 6.60 -11.59
CA LEU A 85 -7.67 5.42 -12.30
C LEU A 85 -7.87 5.72 -13.77
N ASP A 86 -7.23 4.94 -14.64
CA ASP A 86 -7.51 4.97 -16.08
C ASP A 86 -8.93 4.46 -16.32
N PRO A 87 -9.77 5.17 -17.12
CA PRO A 87 -11.13 4.75 -17.45
C PRO A 87 -11.23 3.36 -18.10
N ASN A 88 -10.15 2.87 -18.71
CA ASN A 88 -10.08 1.56 -19.35
C ASN A 88 -9.83 0.41 -18.37
N VAL A 89 -9.41 0.71 -17.13
CA VAL A 89 -9.21 -0.29 -16.09
C VAL A 89 -10.57 -0.75 -15.54
N GLN A 90 -10.76 -2.07 -15.48
CA GLN A 90 -11.97 -2.63 -14.91
C GLN A 90 -11.94 -2.49 -13.38
N ILE A 91 -13.07 -2.06 -12.81
CA ILE A 91 -13.27 -1.98 -11.38
C ILE A 91 -13.61 -3.39 -10.87
N THR A 92 -12.71 -4.01 -10.12
CA THR A 92 -12.86 -5.34 -9.54
C THR A 92 -12.85 -5.27 -8.01
N GLU A 93 -13.28 -6.35 -7.35
CA GLU A 93 -13.22 -6.45 -5.88
C GLU A 93 -11.78 -6.31 -5.34
N ASP A 94 -10.77 -6.73 -6.11
CA ASP A 94 -9.37 -6.63 -5.72
C ASP A 94 -8.95 -5.19 -5.43
N LEU A 95 -9.56 -4.22 -6.11
CA LEU A 95 -9.29 -2.80 -5.88
C LEU A 95 -9.67 -2.37 -4.45
N PHE A 96 -10.77 -2.91 -3.92
CA PHE A 96 -11.27 -2.62 -2.58
C PHE A 96 -10.52 -3.40 -1.48
N VAL A 97 -9.83 -4.47 -1.85
CA VAL A 97 -8.91 -5.18 -0.96
C VAL A 97 -7.57 -4.46 -0.88
N LEU A 98 -7.12 -3.88 -2.00
CA LEU A 98 -5.82 -3.23 -2.12
C LEU A 98 -5.79 -1.84 -1.48
N LEU A 99 -6.88 -1.08 -1.62
CA LEU A 99 -7.00 0.32 -1.20
C LEU A 99 -8.14 0.51 -0.21
N ARG A 100 -8.03 1.56 0.61
CA ARG A 100 -9.09 1.91 1.56
C ARG A 100 -10.33 2.46 0.84
N PRO A 101 -11.53 2.20 1.37
CA PRO A 101 -12.79 2.67 0.76
C PRO A 101 -12.95 4.20 0.79
N ASP A 102 -12.25 4.89 1.68
CA ASP A 102 -12.22 6.36 1.82
C ASP A 102 -11.18 7.04 0.91
N CYS A 103 -10.43 6.27 0.13
CA CYS A 103 -9.51 6.78 -0.87
C CYS A 103 -10.27 7.63 -1.91
N SER A 104 -9.78 8.84 -2.18
CA SER A 104 -10.36 9.74 -3.18
C SER A 104 -9.96 9.33 -4.59
N VAL A 105 -10.93 9.21 -5.51
CA VAL A 105 -10.72 8.69 -6.85
C VAL A 105 -10.83 9.77 -7.91
N VAL A 106 -9.86 9.81 -8.80
CA VAL A 106 -9.84 10.65 -10.01
C VAL A 106 -9.67 9.75 -11.22
N PHE A 107 -10.49 9.98 -12.25
CA PHE A 107 -10.30 9.32 -13.54
C PHE A 107 -9.44 10.20 -14.45
N CYS A 108 -8.37 9.62 -14.97
CA CYS A 108 -7.48 10.29 -15.90
C CYS A 108 -6.89 9.26 -16.87
N ASP A 109 -6.86 9.61 -18.13
CA ASP A 109 -6.29 8.80 -19.23
C ASP A 109 -4.87 9.26 -19.63
N ASP A 110 -4.46 10.43 -19.14
CA ASP A 110 -3.13 10.98 -19.41
C ASP A 110 -2.08 10.52 -18.41
N ARG A 111 -0.83 10.44 -18.86
CA ARG A 111 0.31 10.25 -17.96
C ARG A 111 0.56 11.53 -17.17
N LEU A 112 0.33 11.45 -15.86
CA LEU A 112 0.58 12.53 -14.92
C LEU A 112 1.88 12.27 -14.16
N ASP A 113 2.61 13.35 -13.86
CA ASP A 113 3.62 13.29 -12.80
C ASP A 113 2.91 13.14 -11.44
N LEU A 114 3.03 11.95 -10.85
CA LEU A 114 2.28 11.60 -9.64
C LEU A 114 2.65 12.46 -8.44
N LYS A 115 3.88 12.94 -8.36
CA LYS A 115 4.30 13.86 -7.30
C LYS A 115 3.56 15.18 -7.37
N THR A 116 3.52 15.78 -8.56
CA THR A 116 2.79 17.03 -8.81
C THR A 116 1.28 16.82 -8.65
N ALA A 117 0.77 15.67 -9.10
CA ALA A 117 -0.64 15.31 -8.93
C ALA A 117 -1.03 15.17 -7.45
N ALA A 118 -0.18 14.53 -6.64
CA ALA A 118 -0.40 14.38 -5.20
C ALA A 118 -0.52 15.74 -4.49
N ASP A 119 0.36 16.67 -4.83
CA ASP A 119 0.33 18.02 -4.26
C ASP A 119 -0.92 18.79 -4.69
N TYR A 120 -1.29 18.70 -5.95
CA TYR A 120 -2.52 19.31 -6.46
C TYR A 120 -3.78 18.74 -5.79
N LEU A 121 -3.88 17.42 -5.69
CA LEU A 121 -5.02 16.72 -5.09
C LEU A 121 -5.14 16.97 -3.59
N SER A 122 -4.03 17.22 -2.90
CA SER A 122 -4.04 17.58 -1.48
C SER A 122 -4.74 18.91 -1.21
N VAL A 123 -4.66 19.85 -2.16
CA VAL A 123 -5.32 21.16 -2.10
C VAL A 123 -6.75 21.09 -2.67
N HIS A 124 -6.94 20.34 -3.77
CA HIS A 124 -8.21 20.22 -4.48
C HIS A 124 -8.75 18.79 -4.33
N LYS A 125 -9.20 18.45 -3.11
CA LYS A 125 -9.69 17.10 -2.80
C LYS A 125 -10.88 16.70 -3.68
N PRO A 126 -10.79 15.59 -4.43
CA PRO A 126 -11.90 15.06 -5.19
C PRO A 126 -13.04 14.64 -4.25
N GLN A 127 -14.27 14.85 -4.67
CA GLN A 127 -15.44 14.47 -3.86
C GLN A 127 -15.80 12.98 -4.00
N ARG A 128 -15.27 12.30 -5.03
CA ARG A 128 -15.58 10.89 -5.31
C ARG A 128 -14.62 10.00 -4.53
N MET A 129 -15.18 9.10 -3.73
CA MET A 129 -14.44 8.09 -2.97
C MET A 129 -14.53 6.72 -3.63
N LEU A 130 -13.56 5.86 -3.36
CA LEU A 130 -13.53 4.50 -3.87
C LEU A 130 -14.81 3.73 -3.50
N ALA A 131 -15.35 3.91 -2.31
CA ALA A 131 -16.60 3.30 -1.87
C ALA A 131 -17.78 3.56 -2.81
N HIS A 132 -17.80 4.71 -3.48
CA HIS A 132 -18.86 5.06 -4.43
C HIS A 132 -18.80 4.26 -5.74
N LEU A 133 -17.68 3.59 -6.01
CA LEU A 133 -17.51 2.76 -7.21
C LEU A 133 -17.96 1.31 -7.01
N ARG A 134 -18.28 0.91 -5.78
CA ARG A 134 -18.70 -0.45 -5.46
C ARG A 134 -19.86 -1.00 -6.31
N PRO A 135 -20.89 -0.20 -6.67
CA PRO A 135 -21.95 -0.66 -7.57
C PRO A 135 -21.50 -0.99 -8.99
N PHE A 136 -20.32 -0.55 -9.40
CA PHE A 136 -19.76 -0.74 -10.75
C PHE A 136 -18.76 -1.91 -10.83
N VAL A 137 -18.60 -2.68 -9.74
CA VAL A 137 -17.73 -3.86 -9.72
C VAL A 137 -18.23 -4.89 -10.72
N ARG A 138 -17.31 -5.39 -11.56
CA ARG A 138 -17.57 -6.51 -12.45
C ARG A 138 -16.98 -7.78 -11.83
N TYR A 139 -17.80 -8.81 -11.76
CA TYR A 139 -17.45 -10.13 -11.28
C TYR A 139 -16.99 -11.02 -12.42
#